data_007532bfe2350b458c9ac2605aa1ab8f
#
_entry.id   007532bfe2350b458c9ac2605aa1ab8f
#
_cell.length_a   1.000
_cell.length_b   1.000
_cell.length_c   1.000
_cell.angle_alpha   90.00
_cell.angle_beta   90.00
_cell.angle_gamma   90.00
#
_symmetry.space_group_name_H-M   'P 1'
#
loop_
_entity.id
_entity.type
_entity.pdbx_description
1 polymer ?
#
loop_
_entity_poly.entity_id
_entity_poly.type
_entity_poly.pdbx_seq_one_letter_code
_entity_poly.pdbx_strand_id
1 'polypeptide(L)'
;MAKKGKVKKTLVDQILDKAKIDHDSLSFNGLEGELPESIYKTLALKGDKTGPVIGIVPITEHLSEKKLAKISGNKKVQMIPQKDLQKTTGYVHGANNPVGIRQKHNFPIYIDQSAQDAGFLIVSAGEIGRSIRINSQELADFVNAEFADIKE
;
A
#
# COMPACT_ATOMS: atom_id res chain seq x y z
N MET A 1 2.74 4.65 24.60
CA MET A 1 3.74 5.72 24.58
C MET A 1 3.07 7.07 24.34
N ALA A 2 3.40 8.03 25.16
CA ALA A 2 2.85 9.37 25.06
C ALA A 2 3.13 10.00 23.69
N LYS A 3 4.29 9.70 23.11
CA LYS A 3 4.66 10.26 21.81
C LYS A 3 3.76 9.84 20.68
N LYS A 4 3.23 8.60 20.71
CA LYS A 4 2.32 8.15 19.67
C LYS A 4 1.03 8.96 19.68
N GLY A 5 0.54 9.30 20.86
CA GLY A 5 -0.67 10.10 20.98
C GLY A 5 -0.52 11.52 20.48
N LYS A 6 0.72 11.99 20.29
CA LYS A 6 0.98 13.35 19.83
C LYS A 6 1.17 13.44 18.32
N VAL A 7 1.24 12.31 17.62
CA VAL A 7 1.39 12.29 16.17
C VAL A 7 0.05 12.67 15.56
N LYS A 8 0.06 13.71 14.74
CA LYS A 8 -1.16 14.18 14.09
C LYS A 8 -1.69 13.07 13.17
N LYS A 9 -2.99 12.82 13.24
CA LYS A 9 -3.61 11.80 12.40
C LYS A 9 -3.74 12.28 10.96
N THR A 10 -3.43 11.38 10.03
CA THR A 10 -3.66 11.63 8.61
C THR A 10 -5.11 11.27 8.27
N LEU A 11 -5.53 11.59 7.06
CA LEU A 11 -6.85 11.16 6.60
C LEU A 11 -6.98 9.63 6.61
N VAL A 12 -5.91 8.92 6.26
CA VAL A 12 -5.90 7.45 6.31
C VAL A 12 -6.14 6.96 7.74
N ASP A 13 -5.46 7.57 8.73
CA ASP A 13 -5.70 7.24 10.13
C ASP A 13 -7.17 7.42 10.50
N GLN A 14 -7.76 8.52 10.07
CA GLN A 14 -9.16 8.83 10.38
C GLN A 14 -10.12 7.84 9.73
N ILE A 15 -9.84 7.44 8.49
CA ILE A 15 -10.64 6.44 7.78
C ILE A 15 -10.62 5.12 8.54
N LEU A 16 -9.44 4.68 8.97
CA LEU A 16 -9.30 3.42 9.70
C LEU A 16 -9.93 3.49 11.08
N ASP A 17 -9.79 4.62 11.77
CA ASP A 17 -10.43 4.81 13.08
C ASP A 17 -11.95 4.72 12.96
N LYS A 18 -12.52 5.35 11.96
CA LYS A 18 -13.95 5.32 11.71
C LYS A 18 -14.43 3.90 11.41
N ALA A 19 -13.61 3.12 10.74
CA ALA A 19 -13.91 1.71 10.43
C ALA A 19 -13.61 0.78 11.62
N LYS A 20 -13.06 1.32 12.72
CA LYS A 20 -12.70 0.57 13.92
C LYS A 20 -11.63 -0.49 13.64
N ILE A 21 -10.68 -0.15 12.78
CA ILE A 21 -9.55 -1.02 12.46
C ILE A 21 -8.32 -0.53 13.21
N ASP A 22 -7.79 -1.39 14.08
CA ASP A 22 -6.61 -1.07 14.87
C ASP A 22 -5.39 -0.91 13.95
N HIS A 23 -4.60 0.09 14.25
CA HIS A 23 -3.35 0.35 13.55
C HIS A 23 -2.50 1.31 14.36
N ASP A 24 -1.20 1.34 14.07
CA ASP A 24 -0.29 2.31 14.66
C ASP A 24 0.01 3.39 13.64
N SER A 25 -0.09 4.65 14.05
CA SER A 25 0.27 5.78 13.20
C SER A 25 1.74 6.10 13.44
N LEU A 26 2.54 6.10 12.39
CA LEU A 26 3.99 6.28 12.48
C LEU A 26 4.43 7.54 11.74
N SER A 27 5.34 8.28 12.36
CA SER A 27 6.04 9.37 11.69
C SER A 27 7.33 8.82 11.09
N PHE A 28 8.05 9.66 10.36
CA PHE A 28 9.33 9.27 9.77
C PHE A 28 10.26 8.63 10.82
N ASN A 29 10.36 9.24 12.00
CA ASN A 29 11.22 8.70 13.07
C ASN A 29 10.70 7.38 13.62
N GLY A 30 9.43 7.11 13.50
CA GLY A 30 8.83 5.86 13.98
C GLY A 30 9.27 4.63 13.22
N LEU A 31 9.92 4.81 12.06
CA LEU A 31 10.41 3.69 11.26
C LEU A 31 11.80 3.21 11.66
N GLU A 32 12.49 3.93 12.53
CA GLU A 32 13.87 3.60 12.88
C GLU A 32 14.04 2.19 13.47
N GLY A 33 13.08 1.72 14.23
CA GLY A 33 13.15 0.39 14.84
C GLY A 33 12.53 -0.72 14.01
N GLU A 34 12.03 -0.40 12.82
CA GLU A 34 11.34 -1.38 11.99
C GLU A 34 12.28 -2.07 11.02
N LEU A 35 12.03 -3.35 10.78
CA LEU A 35 12.79 -4.11 9.79
C LEU A 35 12.41 -3.63 8.39
N PRO A 36 13.40 -3.39 7.51
CA PRO A 36 13.09 -2.94 6.14
C PRO A 36 12.11 -3.83 5.41
N GLU A 37 12.18 -5.15 5.61
CA GLU A 37 11.28 -6.08 4.94
C GLU A 37 9.84 -5.97 5.42
N SER A 38 9.58 -5.25 6.51
CA SER A 38 8.22 -5.00 7.01
C SER A 38 7.61 -3.76 6.39
N ILE A 39 8.41 -2.94 5.72
CA ILE A 39 7.97 -1.70 5.10
C ILE A 39 7.66 -1.98 3.63
N TYR A 40 6.44 -1.69 3.21
CA TYR A 40 5.97 -1.98 1.86
C TYR A 40 5.72 -0.70 1.08
N LYS A 41 5.99 -0.76 -0.21
CA LYS A 41 5.71 0.33 -1.14
C LYS A 41 4.47 0.00 -1.94
N THR A 42 3.65 1.02 -2.21
CA THR A 42 2.43 0.90 -2.99
C THR A 42 2.71 1.42 -4.38
N LEU A 43 2.66 0.55 -5.37
CA LEU A 43 3.00 0.87 -6.75
C LEU A 43 1.75 0.85 -7.61
N ALA A 44 1.64 1.81 -8.53
CA ALA A 44 0.54 1.88 -9.47
C ALA A 44 1.05 1.54 -10.86
N LEU A 45 0.40 0.58 -11.50
CA LEU A 45 0.77 0.14 -12.84
C LEU A 45 -0.47 0.23 -13.74
N LYS A 46 -0.25 0.26 -15.04
CA LYS A 46 -1.34 0.24 -16.01
C LYS A 46 -1.34 -1.10 -16.72
N GLY A 47 -2.46 -1.82 -16.60
CA GLY A 47 -2.66 -3.08 -17.29
C GLY A 47 -3.37 -2.85 -18.61
N ASP A 48 -3.07 -3.69 -19.60
CA ASP A 48 -3.68 -3.57 -20.93
C ASP A 48 -5.17 -3.90 -20.93
N LYS A 49 -5.63 -4.67 -19.95
CA LYS A 49 -7.05 -5.03 -19.84
C LYS A 49 -7.78 -4.36 -18.69
N THR A 50 -7.11 -4.20 -17.55
CA THR A 50 -7.74 -3.67 -16.34
C THR A 50 -7.65 -2.15 -16.21
N GLY A 51 -6.74 -1.51 -16.94
CA GLY A 51 -6.34 -0.15 -16.61
C GLY A 51 -5.46 -0.17 -15.35
N PRO A 52 -5.59 0.83 -14.46
CA PRO A 52 -4.73 0.86 -13.27
C PRO A 52 -4.88 -0.35 -12.39
N VAL A 53 -3.75 -0.88 -11.92
CA VAL A 53 -3.68 -1.99 -10.97
C VAL A 53 -2.60 -1.64 -9.93
N ILE A 54 -2.86 -2.00 -8.67
CA ILE A 54 -2.00 -1.64 -7.56
C ILE A 54 -1.26 -2.88 -7.06
N GLY A 55 0.06 -2.75 -6.91
CA GLY A 55 0.89 -3.81 -6.34
C GLY A 55 1.64 -3.30 -5.13
N ILE A 56 1.62 -4.07 -4.05
CA ILE A 56 2.26 -3.70 -2.78
C ILE A 56 3.30 -4.75 -2.45
N VAL A 57 4.56 -4.33 -2.42
CA VAL A 57 5.70 -5.23 -2.19
C VAL A 57 6.66 -4.59 -1.17
N PRO A 58 7.49 -5.41 -0.49
CA PRO A 58 8.49 -4.85 0.42
C PRO A 58 9.41 -3.87 -0.30
N ILE A 59 9.84 -2.81 0.40
CA ILE A 59 10.76 -1.83 -0.20
C ILE A 59 12.10 -2.46 -0.56
N THR A 60 12.45 -3.60 0.05
CA THR A 60 13.68 -4.33 -0.23
C THR A 60 13.61 -5.20 -1.49
N GLU A 61 12.42 -5.33 -2.08
CA GLU A 61 12.19 -6.20 -3.22
C GLU A 61 11.71 -5.42 -4.43
N HIS A 62 11.80 -6.05 -5.60
CA HIS A 62 11.26 -5.49 -6.83
C HIS A 62 9.95 -6.18 -7.20
N LEU A 63 8.98 -5.41 -7.64
CA LEU A 63 7.74 -5.95 -8.15
C LEU A 63 8.02 -6.69 -9.47
N SER A 64 7.42 -7.88 -9.62
CA SER A 64 7.46 -8.60 -10.89
C SER A 64 6.26 -8.18 -11.73
N GLU A 65 6.52 -7.42 -12.79
CA GLU A 65 5.45 -7.02 -13.71
C GLU A 65 4.80 -8.25 -14.34
N LYS A 66 5.61 -9.27 -14.65
CA LYS A 66 5.10 -10.50 -15.25
C LYS A 66 4.13 -11.23 -14.32
N LYS A 67 4.49 -11.38 -13.05
CA LYS A 67 3.63 -12.05 -12.07
C LYS A 67 2.35 -11.25 -11.84
N LEU A 68 2.48 -9.93 -11.70
CA LEU A 68 1.32 -9.08 -11.49
C LEU A 68 0.39 -9.10 -12.70
N ALA A 69 0.92 -9.06 -13.91
CA ALA A 69 0.11 -9.16 -15.11
C ALA A 69 -0.70 -10.45 -15.11
N LYS A 70 -0.03 -11.56 -14.82
CA LYS A 70 -0.67 -12.87 -14.82
C LYS A 70 -1.81 -12.96 -13.80
N ILE A 71 -1.56 -12.53 -12.55
CA ILE A 71 -2.56 -12.67 -11.51
C ILE A 71 -3.73 -11.69 -11.71
N SER A 72 -3.50 -10.55 -12.34
CA SER A 72 -4.52 -9.55 -12.57
C SER A 72 -5.31 -9.76 -13.88
N GLY A 73 -4.92 -10.75 -14.67
CA GLY A 73 -5.61 -11.04 -15.93
C GLY A 73 -5.19 -10.14 -17.07
N ASN A 74 -4.02 -9.50 -16.97
CA ASN A 74 -3.46 -8.68 -18.02
C ASN A 74 -2.39 -9.47 -18.79
N LYS A 75 -2.19 -9.12 -20.05
CA LYS A 75 -1.03 -9.63 -20.80
C LYS A 75 0.21 -8.87 -20.36
N LYS A 76 0.07 -7.59 -20.09
CA LYS A 76 1.19 -6.73 -19.74
C LYS A 76 0.73 -5.66 -18.78
N VAL A 77 1.60 -5.34 -17.81
CA VAL A 77 1.43 -4.17 -16.94
C VAL A 77 2.71 -3.36 -17.02
N GLN A 78 2.59 -2.06 -16.86
CA GLN A 78 3.72 -1.13 -16.90
C GLN A 78 3.57 -0.11 -15.80
N MET A 79 4.68 0.28 -15.18
CA MET A 79 4.66 1.34 -14.17
C MET A 79 4.07 2.62 -14.77
N ILE A 80 3.17 3.24 -14.04
CA ILE A 80 2.62 4.53 -14.44
C ILE A 80 3.71 5.57 -14.22
N PRO A 81 4.00 6.41 -15.23
CA PRO A 81 5.03 7.45 -15.07
C PRO A 81 4.71 8.36 -13.88
N GLN A 82 5.75 8.79 -13.17
CA GLN A 82 5.57 9.60 -11.97
C GLN A 82 4.75 10.87 -12.26
N LYS A 83 4.92 11.46 -13.44
CA LYS A 83 4.15 12.66 -13.83
C LYS A 83 2.65 12.41 -13.93
N ASP A 84 2.24 11.15 -14.13
CA ASP A 84 0.83 10.79 -14.27
C ASP A 84 0.25 10.17 -13.00
N LEU A 85 1.10 9.94 -12.01
CA LEU A 85 0.72 9.18 -10.81
C LEU A 85 -0.38 9.88 -10.03
N GLN A 86 -0.21 11.16 -9.73
CA GLN A 86 -1.17 11.89 -8.90
C GLN A 86 -2.56 11.96 -9.54
N LYS A 87 -2.63 12.17 -10.84
CA LYS A 87 -3.94 12.23 -11.51
C LYS A 87 -4.59 10.86 -11.61
N THR A 88 -3.79 9.78 -11.55
CA THR A 88 -4.31 8.42 -11.60
C THR A 88 -4.79 7.94 -10.24
N THR A 89 -3.97 8.11 -9.19
CA THR A 89 -4.26 7.57 -7.86
C THR A 89 -4.77 8.62 -6.87
N GLY A 90 -4.50 9.89 -7.13
CA GLY A 90 -4.79 10.96 -6.20
C GLY A 90 -3.64 11.26 -5.24
N TYR A 91 -2.53 10.53 -5.36
CA TYR A 91 -1.38 10.68 -4.46
C TYR A 91 -0.10 10.83 -5.23
N VAL A 92 0.83 11.61 -4.68
CA VAL A 92 2.17 11.75 -5.25
C VAL A 92 3.03 10.56 -4.84
N HIS A 93 4.18 10.40 -5.51
CA HIS A 93 5.15 9.38 -5.17
C HIS A 93 5.55 9.50 -3.70
N GLY A 94 5.57 8.39 -2.99
CA GLY A 94 5.88 8.38 -1.55
C GLY A 94 4.66 8.52 -0.65
N ALA A 95 3.51 8.93 -1.20
CA ALA A 95 2.25 9.05 -0.47
C ALA A 95 1.19 8.05 -0.94
N ASN A 96 1.47 7.28 -2.00
CA ASN A 96 0.54 6.26 -2.46
C ASN A 96 0.25 5.26 -1.37
N ASN A 97 -1.00 4.89 -1.22
CA ASN A 97 -1.42 3.97 -0.18
C ASN A 97 -2.72 3.28 -0.57
N PRO A 98 -2.92 2.02 -0.12
CA PRO A 98 -4.10 1.27 -0.52
C PRO A 98 -5.41 1.82 0.06
N VAL A 99 -5.36 2.35 1.27
CA VAL A 99 -6.58 2.84 1.93
C VAL A 99 -7.18 4.03 1.18
N GLY A 100 -6.36 5.05 0.93
CA GLY A 100 -6.83 6.24 0.22
C GLY A 100 -7.22 5.94 -1.22
N ILE A 101 -6.44 5.10 -1.89
CA ILE A 101 -6.75 4.72 -3.27
C ILE A 101 -8.11 4.04 -3.35
N ARG A 102 -8.39 3.10 -2.43
CA ARG A 102 -9.67 2.39 -2.43
C ARG A 102 -10.86 3.32 -2.21
N GLN A 103 -10.67 4.39 -1.43
CA GLN A 103 -11.75 5.35 -1.19
C GLN A 103 -12.16 6.09 -2.46
N LYS A 104 -11.24 6.23 -3.40
CA LYS A 104 -11.47 7.01 -4.63
C LYS A 104 -11.70 6.16 -5.86
N HIS A 105 -11.14 4.96 -5.88
CA HIS A 105 -11.10 4.12 -7.08
C HIS A 105 -11.37 2.67 -6.75
N ASN A 106 -11.82 1.94 -7.76
CA ASN A 106 -12.07 0.50 -7.65
C ASN A 106 -10.98 -0.30 -8.37
N PHE A 107 -9.74 0.17 -8.31
CA PHE A 107 -8.62 -0.54 -8.94
C PHE A 107 -8.35 -1.86 -8.24
N PRO A 108 -7.99 -2.93 -8.98
CA PRO A 108 -7.54 -4.17 -8.34
C PRO A 108 -6.28 -3.91 -7.52
N ILE A 109 -6.23 -4.46 -6.31
CA ILE A 109 -5.09 -4.30 -5.41
C ILE A 109 -4.55 -5.69 -5.05
N TYR A 110 -3.25 -5.86 -5.22
CA TYR A 110 -2.56 -7.11 -4.86
C TYR A 110 -1.44 -6.79 -3.87
N ILE A 111 -1.38 -7.57 -2.80
CA ILE A 111 -0.35 -7.44 -1.76
C ILE A 111 0.53 -8.68 -1.82
N ASP A 112 1.84 -8.48 -1.84
CA ASP A 112 2.73 -9.63 -1.87
C ASP A 112 2.45 -10.57 -0.70
N GLN A 113 2.50 -11.85 -0.96
CA GLN A 113 2.18 -12.90 0.00
C GLN A 113 3.04 -12.81 1.26
N SER A 114 4.23 -12.23 1.19
CA SER A 114 5.09 -12.07 2.35
C SER A 114 4.41 -11.29 3.48
N ALA A 115 3.51 -10.35 3.16
CA ALA A 115 2.78 -9.61 4.18
C ALA A 115 1.78 -10.51 4.91
N GLN A 116 1.14 -11.42 4.19
CA GLN A 116 0.23 -12.38 4.81
C GLN A 116 1.00 -13.29 5.77
N ASP A 117 2.17 -13.76 5.33
CA ASP A 117 3.00 -14.64 6.15
C ASP A 117 3.50 -13.95 7.41
N ALA A 118 3.84 -12.68 7.32
CA ALA A 118 4.31 -11.90 8.47
C ALA A 118 3.18 -11.51 9.42
N GLY A 119 1.96 -11.40 8.92
CA GLY A 119 0.79 -11.04 9.71
C GLY A 119 0.54 -9.55 9.82
N PHE A 120 1.49 -8.72 9.46
CA PHE A 120 1.37 -7.26 9.47
C PHE A 120 2.27 -6.66 8.39
N LEU A 121 2.02 -5.39 8.08
CA LEU A 121 2.89 -4.64 7.19
C LEU A 121 2.80 -3.15 7.54
N ILE A 122 3.78 -2.41 7.05
CA ILE A 122 3.82 -0.95 7.20
C ILE A 122 3.67 -0.36 5.80
N VAL A 123 2.69 0.52 5.63
CA VAL A 123 2.44 1.19 4.36
C VAL A 123 2.29 2.69 4.59
N SER A 124 2.37 3.47 3.52
CA SER A 124 2.18 4.91 3.60
C SER A 124 0.80 5.24 4.17
N ALA A 125 0.73 6.33 4.91
CA ALA A 125 -0.52 6.85 5.47
C ALA A 125 -1.09 8.01 4.63
N GLY A 126 -0.67 8.15 3.37
CA GLY A 126 -1.19 9.15 2.45
C GLY A 126 -0.48 10.48 2.49
N GLU A 127 0.56 10.60 3.30
CA GLU A 127 1.40 11.79 3.39
C GLU A 127 2.86 11.36 3.42
N ILE A 128 3.73 12.11 2.77
CA ILE A 128 5.16 11.81 2.78
C ILE A 128 5.66 11.86 4.23
N GLY A 129 6.41 10.84 4.63
CA GLY A 129 6.95 10.77 5.99
C GLY A 129 6.00 10.21 7.03
N ARG A 130 4.79 9.79 6.62
CA ARG A 130 3.82 9.20 7.52
C ARG A 130 3.44 7.81 7.04
N SER A 131 3.34 6.88 7.99
CA SER A 131 3.03 5.48 7.69
C SER A 131 2.08 4.92 8.73
N ILE A 132 1.52 3.76 8.43
CA ILE A 132 0.73 2.99 9.38
C ILE A 132 1.27 1.58 9.45
N ARG A 133 1.21 0.99 10.64
CA ARG A 133 1.50 -0.42 10.86
C ARG A 133 0.14 -1.08 11.14
N ILE A 134 -0.20 -2.08 10.37
CA ILE A 134 -1.54 -2.64 10.38
C ILE A 134 -1.50 -4.15 10.14
N ASN A 135 -2.47 -4.85 10.71
CA ASN A 135 -2.66 -6.28 10.46
C ASN A 135 -2.92 -6.51 8.97
N SER A 136 -2.22 -7.48 8.38
CA SER A 136 -2.27 -7.71 6.93
C SER A 136 -3.66 -8.13 6.46
N GLN A 137 -4.29 -9.03 7.18
CA GLN A 137 -5.61 -9.52 6.77
C GLN A 137 -6.67 -8.44 6.90
N GLU A 138 -6.62 -7.65 7.97
CA GLU A 138 -7.59 -6.57 8.15
C GLU A 138 -7.44 -5.51 7.05
N LEU A 139 -6.20 -5.19 6.68
CA LEU A 139 -5.99 -4.26 5.58
C LEU A 139 -6.52 -4.82 4.27
N ALA A 140 -6.17 -6.07 3.96
CA ALA A 140 -6.61 -6.71 2.71
C ALA A 140 -8.13 -6.75 2.62
N ASP A 141 -8.79 -7.10 3.70
CA ASP A 141 -10.26 -7.15 3.73
C ASP A 141 -10.86 -5.76 3.53
N PHE A 142 -10.30 -4.76 4.19
CA PHE A 142 -10.83 -3.40 4.12
C PHE A 142 -10.71 -2.80 2.72
N VAL A 143 -9.59 -3.04 2.05
CA VAL A 143 -9.36 -2.48 0.70
C VAL A 143 -9.70 -3.48 -0.41
N ASN A 144 -10.23 -4.64 -0.06
CA ASN A 144 -10.59 -5.69 -1.01
C ASN A 144 -9.39 -6.09 -1.88
N ALA A 145 -8.26 -6.33 -1.22
CA ALA A 145 -7.03 -6.76 -1.89
C ALA A 145 -6.87 -8.27 -1.83
N GLU A 146 -6.08 -8.82 -2.75
CA GLU A 146 -5.71 -10.23 -2.74
C GLU A 146 -4.22 -10.36 -2.45
N PHE A 147 -3.86 -11.41 -1.71
CA PHE A 147 -2.46 -11.76 -1.51
C PHE A 147 -2.01 -12.66 -2.66
N ALA A 148 -0.82 -12.40 -3.16
CA ALA A 148 -0.24 -13.22 -4.24
C ALA A 148 1.26 -13.01 -4.27
N ASP A 149 1.98 -13.97 -4.87
CA ASP A 149 3.41 -13.82 -5.12
C ASP A 149 3.59 -12.87 -6.29
N ILE A 150 3.98 -11.62 -6.01
CA ILE A 150 4.16 -10.58 -7.02
C ILE A 150 5.53 -9.92 -6.99
N LYS A 151 6.46 -10.43 -6.19
CA LYS A 151 7.84 -9.93 -6.18
C LYS A 151 8.73 -10.81 -7.05
N GLU A 152 9.81 -10.20 -7.56
CA GLU A 152 10.81 -10.93 -8.36
C GLU A 152 11.53 -12.00 -7.56
#